data_6290950839157dd0797e0f773eb63aef
#
_entry.id   6290950839157dd0797e0f773eb63aef
#
_cell.length_a   1.000
_cell.length_b   1.000
_cell.length_c   1.000
_cell.angle_alpha   90.00
_cell.angle_beta   90.00
_cell.angle_gamma   90.00
#
_symmetry.space_group_name_H-M   'P 1'
#
loop_
_entity.id
_entity.type
_entity.pdbx_description
1 polymer ?
#
loop_
_entity_poly.entity_id
_entity_poly.type
_entity_poly.pdbx_seq_one_letter_code
_entity_poly.pdbx_strand_id
1 'polypeptide(L)'
;MTLSKKIFIGISTIIILFIGFVFWLFFEIANENKGDEIFYNIKIPENLNFDKPIESLTYQQIDSLTNIEVNDDKIVVIGDGYSGYDFYMWHKPTEKGELYIKAFELTQNIQLSELELSTRTENEITELGENYKLYIGNSLIYEGTFANYYPVRFELWFKPKNSEIEKKLTEKNYVIDGWDR
;
A
#
# COMPACT_ATOMS: atom_id res chain seq x y z
N MET A 1 49.76 -31.50 11.29
CA MET A 1 48.98 -30.50 12.02
C MET A 1 48.28 -31.17 13.18
N THR A 2 48.53 -30.74 14.42
CA THR A 2 47.96 -31.34 15.64
C THR A 2 46.41 -31.12 15.69
N LEU A 3 45.72 -32.05 16.33
CA LEU A 3 44.23 -31.99 16.45
C LEU A 3 43.78 -30.63 17.03
N SER A 4 44.50 -30.11 18.00
CA SER A 4 44.20 -28.77 18.63
C SER A 4 44.25 -27.62 17.61
N LYS A 5 45.20 -27.63 16.66
CA LYS A 5 45.29 -26.60 15.61
C LYS A 5 44.11 -26.69 14.63
N LYS A 6 43.65 -27.91 14.31
CA LYS A 6 42.48 -28.09 13.44
C LYS A 6 41.20 -27.57 14.10
N ILE A 7 41.00 -27.85 15.40
CA ILE A 7 39.84 -27.37 16.18
C ILE A 7 39.88 -25.84 16.28
N PHE A 8 41.04 -25.25 16.59
CA PHE A 8 41.17 -23.78 16.68
C PHE A 8 40.85 -23.09 15.36
N ILE A 9 41.34 -23.60 14.22
CA ILE A 9 41.03 -23.05 12.90
C ILE A 9 39.49 -23.19 12.61
N GLY A 10 38.89 -24.32 12.93
CA GLY A 10 37.44 -24.52 12.74
C GLY A 10 36.62 -23.50 13.55
N ILE A 11 36.94 -23.31 14.83
CA ILE A 11 36.25 -22.35 15.67
C ILE A 11 36.45 -20.91 15.16
N SER A 12 37.65 -20.53 14.78
CA SER A 12 37.95 -19.20 14.24
C SER A 12 37.20 -18.93 12.95
N THR A 13 37.09 -19.92 12.07
CA THR A 13 36.29 -19.81 10.82
C THR A 13 34.82 -19.57 11.11
N ILE A 14 34.23 -20.32 12.06
CA ILE A 14 32.83 -20.14 12.46
C ILE A 14 32.58 -18.73 13.02
N ILE A 15 33.49 -18.24 13.87
CA ILE A 15 33.38 -16.88 14.45
C ILE A 15 33.44 -15.82 13.33
N ILE A 16 34.35 -15.96 12.36
CA ILE A 16 34.48 -15.00 11.26
C ILE A 16 33.21 -15.00 10.39
N LEU A 17 32.66 -16.18 10.07
CA LEU A 17 31.42 -16.29 9.32
C LEU A 17 30.23 -15.69 10.07
N PHE A 18 30.14 -15.90 11.38
CA PHE A 18 29.09 -15.33 12.21
C PHE A 18 29.19 -13.80 12.26
N ILE A 19 30.38 -13.24 12.44
CA ILE A 19 30.59 -11.78 12.40
C ILE A 19 30.23 -11.22 11.03
N GLY A 20 30.65 -11.86 9.94
CA GLY A 20 30.29 -11.47 8.57
C GLY A 20 28.78 -11.47 8.33
N PHE A 21 28.08 -12.49 8.83
CA PHE A 21 26.62 -12.57 8.76
C PHE A 21 25.93 -11.46 9.55
N VAL A 22 26.40 -11.15 10.75
CA VAL A 22 25.85 -10.05 11.56
C VAL A 22 26.08 -8.70 10.87
N PHE A 23 27.27 -8.45 10.30
CA PHE A 23 27.51 -7.23 9.52
C PHE A 23 26.63 -7.14 8.28
N TRP A 24 26.41 -8.25 7.60
CA TRP A 24 25.50 -8.28 6.44
C TRP A 24 24.06 -7.95 6.85
N LEU A 25 23.55 -8.51 7.96
CA LEU A 25 22.22 -8.16 8.50
C LEU A 25 22.10 -6.69 8.84
N PHE A 26 23.10 -6.10 9.52
CA PHE A 26 23.08 -4.66 9.81
C PHE A 26 23.12 -3.80 8.55
N PHE A 27 23.85 -4.23 7.54
CA PHE A 27 23.91 -3.53 6.25
C PHE A 27 22.58 -3.57 5.52
N GLU A 28 21.89 -4.72 5.54
CA GLU A 28 20.54 -4.91 4.95
C GLU A 28 19.53 -3.98 5.66
N ILE A 29 19.45 -4.04 6.98
CA ILE A 29 18.57 -3.17 7.78
C ILE A 29 18.85 -1.68 7.53
N ALA A 30 20.13 -1.28 7.46
CA ALA A 30 20.50 0.10 7.19
C ALA A 30 20.16 0.55 5.76
N ASN A 31 20.06 -0.37 4.80
CA ASN A 31 19.65 -0.05 3.43
C ASN A 31 18.12 -0.02 3.27
N GLU A 32 17.39 -0.88 3.95
CA GLU A 32 15.92 -0.82 3.98
C GLU A 32 15.42 0.53 4.48
N ASN A 33 15.99 1.03 5.57
CA ASN A 33 15.60 2.33 6.16
C ASN A 33 15.93 3.55 5.29
N LYS A 34 16.86 3.46 4.34
CA LYS A 34 17.20 4.62 3.47
C LYS A 34 16.08 5.01 2.49
N GLY A 35 15.23 4.07 2.12
CA GLY A 35 14.08 4.32 1.26
C GLY A 35 13.02 5.19 1.94
N ASP A 36 12.87 5.05 3.26
CA ASP A 36 11.83 5.72 4.04
C ASP A 36 12.18 7.14 4.47
N GLU A 37 13.48 7.50 4.52
CA GLU A 37 13.92 8.87 4.83
C GLU A 37 13.31 9.93 3.92
N ILE A 38 12.94 9.56 2.70
CA ILE A 38 12.28 10.44 1.73
C ILE A 38 10.94 10.93 2.28
N PHE A 39 10.19 10.05 2.97
CA PHE A 39 8.84 10.34 3.47
C PHE A 39 8.81 11.23 4.71
N TYR A 40 9.93 11.38 5.45
CA TYR A 40 9.98 12.19 6.67
C TYR A 40 9.85 13.71 6.45
N ASN A 41 10.18 14.19 5.26
CA ASN A 41 10.28 15.62 4.96
C ASN A 41 9.42 16.06 3.77
N ILE A 42 8.46 15.26 3.35
CA ILE A 42 7.58 15.60 2.23
C ILE A 42 6.66 16.76 2.64
N LYS A 43 6.68 17.82 1.85
CA LYS A 43 5.76 18.94 2.02
C LYS A 43 4.47 18.68 1.26
N ILE A 44 3.34 18.79 1.96
CA ILE A 44 2.03 18.69 1.33
C ILE A 44 1.83 19.92 0.43
N PRO A 45 1.54 19.77 -0.88
CA PRO A 45 1.31 20.87 -1.80
C PRO A 45 0.06 21.68 -1.40
N GLU A 46 0.21 23.01 -1.24
CA GLU A 46 -0.91 23.89 -0.83
C GLU A 46 -1.94 24.11 -1.95
N ASN A 47 -1.55 23.87 -3.20
CA ASN A 47 -2.39 24.10 -4.40
C ASN A 47 -3.30 22.92 -4.76
N LEU A 48 -3.28 21.84 -4.01
CA LEU A 48 -4.11 20.67 -4.22
C LEU A 48 -5.04 20.44 -3.03
N ASN A 49 -6.21 19.90 -3.32
CA ASN A 49 -7.16 19.49 -2.28
C ASN A 49 -6.84 18.06 -1.86
N PHE A 50 -6.74 17.85 -0.56
CA PHE A 50 -6.54 16.54 0.05
C PHE A 50 -7.64 16.25 1.05
N ASP A 51 -8.15 15.03 1.02
CA ASP A 51 -8.94 14.49 2.11
C ASP A 51 -8.02 13.81 3.13
N LYS A 52 -8.48 13.70 4.37
CA LYS A 52 -7.90 12.74 5.33
C LYS A 52 -8.76 11.50 5.34
N PRO A 53 -8.18 10.30 5.45
CA PRO A 53 -8.95 9.09 5.69
C PRO A 53 -9.84 9.30 6.93
N ILE A 54 -11.06 8.81 6.88
CA ILE A 54 -11.97 8.86 8.01
C ILE A 54 -11.49 7.82 9.02
N GLU A 55 -11.07 8.26 10.20
CA GLU A 55 -10.65 7.36 11.27
C GLU A 55 -11.88 6.76 11.96
N SER A 56 -11.87 5.45 12.15
CA SER A 56 -12.82 4.70 13.00
C SER A 56 -14.29 4.98 12.70
N LEU A 57 -14.81 4.46 11.59
CA LEU A 57 -16.25 4.54 11.31
C LEU A 57 -17.06 3.72 12.30
N THR A 58 -18.14 4.30 12.80
CA THR A 58 -19.19 3.57 13.51
C THR A 58 -19.96 2.69 12.51
N TYR A 59 -20.62 1.62 12.98
CA TYR A 59 -21.47 0.76 12.14
C TYR A 59 -22.51 1.56 11.33
N GLN A 60 -23.10 2.61 11.92
CA GLN A 60 -24.07 3.46 11.24
C GLN A 60 -23.44 4.28 10.11
N GLN A 61 -22.21 4.73 10.27
CA GLN A 61 -21.47 5.46 9.22
C GLN A 61 -21.05 4.53 8.09
N ILE A 62 -20.62 3.30 8.39
CA ILE A 62 -20.34 2.27 7.40
C ILE A 62 -21.60 1.95 6.59
N ASP A 63 -22.73 1.70 7.27
CA ASP A 63 -24.02 1.43 6.61
C ASP A 63 -24.45 2.61 5.73
N SER A 64 -24.31 3.84 6.22
CA SER A 64 -24.60 5.04 5.44
C SER A 64 -23.69 5.17 4.22
N LEU A 65 -22.41 4.85 4.35
CA LEU A 65 -21.44 4.89 3.26
C LEU A 65 -21.75 3.83 2.19
N THR A 66 -22.11 2.62 2.61
CA THR A 66 -22.39 1.50 1.69
C THR A 66 -23.70 1.67 0.92
N ASN A 67 -24.64 2.45 1.45
CA ASN A 67 -25.95 2.70 0.87
C ASN A 67 -26.07 4.03 0.10
N ILE A 68 -24.94 4.72 -0.16
CA ILE A 68 -24.98 5.94 -0.99
C ILE A 68 -25.33 5.61 -2.44
N GLU A 69 -26.13 6.46 -3.06
CA GLU A 69 -26.33 6.43 -4.51
C GLU A 69 -25.10 7.00 -5.21
N VAL A 70 -24.49 6.23 -6.09
CA VAL A 70 -23.26 6.60 -6.81
C VAL A 70 -23.53 6.54 -8.31
N ASN A 71 -23.13 7.58 -9.04
CA ASN A 71 -23.36 7.73 -10.47
C ASN A 71 -22.04 7.77 -11.28
N ASP A 72 -20.90 7.63 -10.63
CA ASP A 72 -19.56 7.63 -11.22
C ASP A 72 -18.61 6.68 -10.47
N ASP A 73 -17.48 6.34 -11.06
CA ASP A 73 -16.43 5.59 -10.40
C ASP A 73 -15.86 6.40 -9.23
N LYS A 74 -15.77 5.79 -8.05
CA LYS A 74 -15.43 6.49 -6.81
C LYS A 74 -14.55 5.67 -5.89
N ILE A 75 -13.68 6.35 -5.15
CA ILE A 75 -12.84 5.79 -4.07
C ILE A 75 -13.13 6.56 -2.79
N VAL A 76 -13.30 5.83 -1.69
CA VAL A 76 -13.25 6.36 -0.33
C VAL A 76 -12.25 5.52 0.47
N VAL A 77 -11.30 6.19 1.12
CA VAL A 77 -10.27 5.56 1.96
C VAL A 77 -10.58 5.85 3.42
N ILE A 78 -10.55 4.80 4.22
CA ILE A 78 -10.83 4.83 5.66
C ILE A 78 -9.61 4.31 6.38
N GLY A 79 -9.13 5.02 7.40
CA GLY A 79 -8.07 4.55 8.26
C GLY A 79 -8.63 3.57 9.30
N ASP A 80 -8.06 2.39 9.39
CA ASP A 80 -8.41 1.37 10.38
C ASP A 80 -7.28 1.18 11.42
N GLY A 81 -6.73 2.28 11.88
CA GLY A 81 -5.69 2.31 12.91
C GLY A 81 -4.55 1.33 12.61
N TYR A 82 -4.41 0.28 13.44
CA TYR A 82 -3.34 -0.71 13.27
C TYR A 82 -3.51 -1.68 12.09
N SER A 83 -4.66 -1.68 11.43
CA SER A 83 -4.97 -2.59 10.31
C SER A 83 -4.72 -1.98 8.93
N GLY A 84 -4.29 -0.72 8.88
CA GLY A 84 -3.97 0.01 7.65
C GLY A 84 -5.14 0.81 7.11
N TYR A 85 -5.47 0.61 5.83
CA TYR A 85 -6.51 1.37 5.16
C TYR A 85 -7.53 0.44 4.51
N ASP A 86 -8.81 0.74 4.74
CA ASP A 86 -9.94 0.15 4.03
C ASP A 86 -10.27 1.00 2.79
N PHE A 87 -10.42 0.34 1.66
CA PHE A 87 -10.75 0.95 0.38
C PHE A 87 -12.16 0.56 -0.03
N TYR A 88 -13.04 1.54 -0.12
CA TYR A 88 -14.39 1.42 -0.66
C TYR A 88 -14.40 1.94 -2.09
N MET A 89 -14.64 1.04 -3.04
CA MET A 89 -14.53 1.30 -4.47
C MET A 89 -15.89 1.08 -5.13
N TRP A 90 -16.42 2.10 -5.79
CA TRP A 90 -17.64 1.95 -6.59
C TRP A 90 -17.27 1.91 -8.06
N HIS A 91 -17.77 0.89 -8.75
CA HIS A 91 -17.57 0.71 -10.18
C HIS A 91 -18.80 0.08 -10.83
N LYS A 92 -19.14 0.52 -12.05
CA LYS A 92 -20.19 -0.10 -12.87
C LYS A 92 -19.59 -1.27 -13.66
N PRO A 93 -19.93 -2.53 -13.35
CA PRO A 93 -19.32 -3.71 -13.94
C PRO A 93 -19.83 -3.98 -15.36
N THR A 94 -19.35 -3.21 -16.34
CA THR A 94 -19.72 -3.33 -17.75
C THR A 94 -18.91 -4.37 -18.51
N GLU A 95 -17.77 -4.80 -17.96
CA GLU A 95 -16.85 -5.78 -18.53
C GLU A 95 -16.31 -6.68 -17.42
N LYS A 96 -15.94 -7.94 -17.74
CA LYS A 96 -15.28 -8.86 -16.80
C LYS A 96 -13.80 -8.54 -16.69
N GLY A 97 -13.26 -8.61 -15.49
CA GLY A 97 -11.85 -8.29 -15.23
C GLY A 97 -11.53 -8.17 -13.75
N GLU A 98 -10.49 -7.45 -13.45
CA GLU A 98 -9.95 -7.24 -12.10
C GLU A 98 -9.99 -5.74 -11.79
N LEU A 99 -10.54 -5.38 -10.63
CA LEU A 99 -10.61 -4.03 -10.09
C LEU A 99 -9.67 -3.94 -8.89
N TYR A 100 -8.79 -2.93 -8.82
CA TYR A 100 -7.81 -2.79 -7.75
C TYR A 100 -7.28 -1.37 -7.61
N ILE A 101 -6.56 -1.10 -6.53
CA ILE A 101 -5.99 0.20 -6.20
C ILE A 101 -4.49 0.23 -6.51
N LYS A 102 -4.03 1.36 -7.05
CA LYS A 102 -2.63 1.79 -7.02
C LYS A 102 -2.53 3.09 -6.23
N ALA A 103 -1.40 3.30 -5.56
CA ALA A 103 -1.12 4.52 -4.81
C ALA A 103 0.22 5.11 -5.24
N PHE A 104 0.28 6.44 -5.29
CA PHE A 104 1.48 7.18 -5.67
C PHE A 104 1.69 8.36 -4.71
N GLU A 105 2.89 8.44 -4.15
CA GLU A 105 3.32 9.67 -3.50
C GLU A 105 3.40 10.79 -4.54
N LEU A 106 2.82 11.97 -4.23
CA LEU A 106 2.55 12.99 -5.25
C LEU A 106 3.74 13.87 -5.61
N THR A 107 4.72 14.06 -4.73
CA THR A 107 5.83 15.00 -4.98
C THR A 107 6.89 14.40 -5.90
N GLN A 108 7.14 13.10 -5.79
CA GLN A 108 8.13 12.36 -6.57
C GLN A 108 7.50 11.31 -7.49
N ASN A 109 6.17 11.12 -7.39
CA ASN A 109 5.40 10.12 -8.12
C ASN A 109 5.92 8.68 -7.90
N ILE A 110 6.31 8.38 -6.64
CA ILE A 110 6.76 7.06 -6.24
C ILE A 110 5.53 6.18 -6.03
N GLN A 111 5.49 5.01 -6.65
CA GLN A 111 4.44 4.02 -6.40
C GLN A 111 4.66 3.38 -5.02
N LEU A 112 3.57 3.29 -4.25
CA LEU A 112 3.57 2.81 -2.87
C LEU A 112 3.06 1.39 -2.80
N SER A 113 3.72 0.54 -2.00
CA SER A 113 3.31 -0.84 -1.66
C SER A 113 2.72 -1.60 -2.86
N GLU A 114 3.37 -1.51 -4.01
CA GLU A 114 2.84 -1.88 -5.34
C GLU A 114 2.18 -3.26 -5.36
N LEU A 115 2.92 -4.29 -4.98
CA LEU A 115 2.43 -5.67 -5.01
C LEU A 115 1.36 -5.92 -3.95
N GLU A 116 1.61 -5.44 -2.74
CA GLU A 116 0.71 -5.65 -1.59
C GLU A 116 -0.63 -4.97 -1.83
N LEU A 117 -0.60 -3.69 -2.22
CA LEU A 117 -1.80 -2.89 -2.41
C LEU A 117 -2.66 -3.43 -3.56
N SER A 118 -2.06 -3.72 -4.71
CA SER A 118 -2.80 -4.27 -5.85
C SER A 118 -3.40 -5.64 -5.53
N THR A 119 -2.64 -6.55 -4.90
CA THR A 119 -3.14 -7.90 -4.57
C THR A 119 -4.23 -7.89 -3.50
N ARG A 120 -4.09 -7.06 -2.45
CA ARG A 120 -5.06 -7.03 -1.35
C ARG A 120 -6.34 -6.26 -1.64
N THR A 121 -6.32 -5.37 -2.62
CA THR A 121 -7.50 -4.63 -3.06
C THR A 121 -8.13 -5.19 -4.32
N GLU A 122 -7.57 -6.27 -4.88
CA GLU A 122 -8.09 -6.93 -6.08
C GLU A 122 -9.48 -7.53 -5.85
N ASN A 123 -10.38 -7.19 -6.75
CA ASN A 123 -11.74 -7.73 -6.80
C ASN A 123 -12.03 -8.24 -8.21
N GLU A 124 -12.25 -9.55 -8.36
CA GLU A 124 -12.61 -10.15 -9.64
C GLU A 124 -14.07 -9.81 -10.00
N ILE A 125 -14.28 -9.17 -11.15
CA ILE A 125 -15.61 -8.88 -11.72
C ILE A 125 -16.00 -10.02 -12.63
N THR A 126 -16.87 -10.89 -12.13
CA THR A 126 -17.40 -12.07 -12.87
C THR A 126 -18.80 -11.85 -13.42
N GLU A 127 -19.59 -10.96 -12.79
CA GLU A 127 -20.96 -10.65 -13.14
C GLU A 127 -21.07 -9.19 -13.61
N LEU A 128 -21.73 -9.02 -14.76
CA LEU A 128 -21.99 -7.70 -15.33
C LEU A 128 -23.28 -7.09 -14.75
N GLY A 129 -23.37 -5.77 -14.79
CA GLY A 129 -24.54 -5.07 -14.25
C GLY A 129 -24.67 -3.64 -14.77
N GLU A 130 -25.89 -3.11 -14.70
CA GLU A 130 -26.23 -1.76 -15.12
C GLU A 130 -26.01 -0.71 -14.02
N ASN A 131 -25.91 -1.15 -12.76
CA ASN A 131 -25.75 -0.28 -11.60
C ASN A 131 -24.32 -0.32 -11.07
N TYR A 132 -23.89 0.76 -10.42
CA TYR A 132 -22.65 0.79 -9.65
C TYR A 132 -22.74 -0.21 -8.50
N LYS A 133 -21.69 -0.97 -8.31
CA LYS A 133 -21.52 -1.91 -7.20
C LYS A 133 -20.38 -1.45 -6.32
N LEU A 134 -20.49 -1.72 -5.03
CA LEU A 134 -19.43 -1.51 -4.07
C LEU A 134 -18.51 -2.72 -4.03
N TYR A 135 -17.21 -2.46 -4.11
CA TYR A 135 -16.10 -3.40 -3.91
C TYR A 135 -15.27 -2.90 -2.74
N ILE A 136 -14.76 -3.81 -1.94
CA ILE A 136 -13.99 -3.48 -0.72
C ILE A 136 -12.66 -4.20 -0.77
N GLY A 137 -11.60 -3.52 -0.36
CA GLY A 137 -10.27 -4.07 -0.14
C GLY A 137 -9.65 -3.46 1.11
N ASN A 138 -8.64 -4.12 1.66
CA ASN A 138 -7.86 -3.62 2.79
C ASN A 138 -6.38 -3.84 2.53
N SER A 139 -5.55 -2.85 2.83
CA SER A 139 -4.10 -2.99 2.73
C SER A 139 -3.37 -2.03 3.65
N LEU A 140 -2.10 -2.36 3.91
CA LEU A 140 -1.14 -1.46 4.54
C LEU A 140 -0.41 -0.65 3.47
N ILE A 141 0.02 0.54 3.84
CA ILE A 141 1.02 1.32 3.11
C ILE A 141 2.28 1.31 3.98
N TYR A 142 3.34 0.69 3.51
CA TYR A 142 4.53 0.45 4.31
C TYR A 142 5.47 1.67 4.36
N GLU A 143 5.44 2.49 3.32
CA GLU A 143 6.31 3.65 3.17
C GLU A 143 5.93 4.78 4.12
N GLY A 144 6.92 5.34 4.81
CA GLY A 144 6.73 6.38 5.82
C GLY A 144 6.41 5.82 7.20
N THR A 145 6.20 6.70 8.18
CA THR A 145 5.98 6.32 9.58
C THR A 145 4.67 6.87 10.12
N PHE A 146 4.23 6.32 11.24
CA PHE A 146 3.07 6.81 11.99
C PHE A 146 3.15 8.29 12.30
N ALA A 147 2.03 8.99 12.15
CA ALA A 147 1.85 10.41 12.41
C ALA A 147 2.72 11.34 11.55
N ASN A 148 3.47 10.82 10.59
CA ASN A 148 4.20 11.60 9.61
C ASN A 148 3.46 11.60 8.28
N TYR A 149 2.57 12.57 8.11
CA TYR A 149 1.64 12.61 6.99
C TYR A 149 2.29 13.12 5.70
N TYR A 150 1.99 12.46 4.59
CA TYR A 150 2.45 12.84 3.26
C TYR A 150 1.32 12.71 2.21
N PRO A 151 1.43 13.43 1.06
CA PRO A 151 0.36 13.47 0.06
C PRO A 151 0.42 12.26 -0.85
N VAL A 152 -0.70 11.56 -0.98
CA VAL A 152 -0.85 10.37 -1.81
C VAL A 152 -2.06 10.49 -2.73
N ARG A 153 -1.88 10.07 -3.98
CA ARG A 153 -2.95 9.85 -4.94
C ARG A 153 -3.28 8.36 -4.98
N PHE A 154 -4.50 8.01 -4.60
CA PHE A 154 -5.05 6.68 -4.83
C PHE A 154 -5.76 6.66 -6.18
N GLU A 155 -5.48 5.66 -6.97
CA GLU A 155 -6.06 5.45 -8.30
C GLU A 155 -6.80 4.12 -8.35
N LEU A 156 -8.05 4.14 -8.83
CA LEU A 156 -8.83 2.94 -9.12
C LEU A 156 -8.52 2.47 -10.53
N TRP A 157 -8.05 1.25 -10.66
CA TRP A 157 -7.68 0.64 -11.92
C TRP A 157 -8.55 -0.56 -12.23
N PHE A 158 -8.79 -0.78 -13.51
CA PHE A 158 -9.49 -1.94 -14.03
C PHE A 158 -8.68 -2.60 -15.13
N LYS A 159 -8.45 -3.91 -15.00
CA LYS A 159 -7.80 -4.76 -16.01
C LYS A 159 -8.83 -5.71 -16.60
N PRO A 160 -9.25 -5.54 -17.88
CA PRO A 160 -10.15 -6.46 -18.54
C PRO A 160 -9.59 -7.87 -18.61
N LYS A 161 -10.42 -8.91 -18.42
CA LYS A 161 -9.99 -10.32 -18.38
C LYS A 161 -9.22 -10.79 -19.63
N ASN A 162 -9.51 -10.20 -20.78
CA ASN A 162 -8.92 -10.57 -22.07
C ASN A 162 -7.96 -9.51 -22.62
N SER A 163 -7.43 -8.63 -21.78
CA SER A 163 -6.54 -7.53 -22.16
C SER A 163 -5.38 -7.40 -21.17
N GLU A 164 -4.21 -7.12 -21.70
CA GLU A 164 -3.07 -6.70 -20.87
C GLU A 164 -3.09 -5.18 -20.63
N ILE A 165 -4.02 -4.46 -21.23
CA ILE A 165 -4.12 -2.99 -21.09
C ILE A 165 -5.05 -2.66 -19.93
N GLU A 166 -4.47 -2.07 -18.90
CA GLU A 166 -5.20 -1.56 -17.74
C GLU A 166 -5.80 -0.18 -18.05
N LYS A 167 -6.91 0.13 -17.38
CA LYS A 167 -7.60 1.44 -17.49
C LYS A 167 -7.68 2.08 -16.12
N LYS A 168 -7.19 3.31 -15.98
CA LYS A 168 -7.47 4.13 -14.80
C LYS A 168 -8.91 4.65 -14.91
N LEU A 169 -9.71 4.37 -13.88
CA LEU A 169 -11.13 4.74 -13.82
C LEU A 169 -11.32 6.09 -13.13
N THR A 170 -10.72 6.25 -11.96
CA THR A 170 -10.78 7.48 -11.18
C THR A 170 -9.57 7.61 -10.26
N GLU A 171 -9.40 8.78 -9.66
CA GLU A 171 -8.37 9.04 -8.66
C GLU A 171 -8.86 9.96 -7.57
N LYS A 172 -8.22 9.88 -6.40
CA LYS A 172 -8.48 10.79 -5.30
C LYS A 172 -7.23 10.99 -4.45
N ASN A 173 -7.01 12.25 -4.04
CA ASN A 173 -5.86 12.62 -3.22
C ASN A 173 -6.20 12.57 -1.75
N TYR A 174 -5.31 11.96 -0.97
CA TYR A 174 -5.39 11.90 0.47
C TYR A 174 -4.07 12.30 1.12
N VAL A 175 -4.14 12.73 2.36
CA VAL A 175 -2.96 12.85 3.24
C VAL A 175 -2.99 11.67 4.19
N ILE A 176 -1.99 10.82 4.09
CA ILE A 176 -1.88 9.58 4.87
C ILE A 176 -0.55 9.52 5.60
N ASP A 177 -0.42 8.62 6.54
CA ASP A 177 0.84 8.19 7.13
C ASP A 177 1.15 6.73 6.76
N GLY A 178 2.40 6.35 6.90
CA GLY A 178 2.87 5.01 6.58
C GLY A 178 2.87 4.08 7.79
N TRP A 179 3.13 2.82 7.51
CA TRP A 179 3.21 1.77 8.52
C TRP A 179 4.65 1.28 8.71
N ASP A 180 5.60 2.17 8.94
CA ASP A 180 6.94 1.77 9.35
C ASP A 180 6.90 1.30 10.84
N ARG A 181 7.47 0.11 11.10
CA ARG A 181 7.54 -0.52 12.42
C ARG A 181 8.93 -0.41 13.02
#